data_66bc5581b0a2259861dca8deaa5658e8
#
_entry.id   66bc5581b0a2259861dca8deaa5658e8
#
_cell.length_a   1.000
_cell.length_b   1.000
_cell.length_c   1.000
_cell.angle_alpha   90.00
_cell.angle_beta   90.00
_cell.angle_gamma   90.00
#
_symmetry.space_group_name_H-M   'P 1'
#
loop_
_entity.id
_entity.type
_entity.pdbx_description
1 polymer ?
#
loop_
_entity_poly.entity_id
_entity_poly.type
_entity_poly.pdbx_seq_one_letter_code
_entity_poly.pdbx_strand_id
1 'polypeptide(L)'
;MNPFAEITPERVLMENDYFLVIEDGYPVSPGHRLIISKASVETFFDLSKEEQESLIHLLPQVKSLIEESHNPDGYNIGMNCGEAAGQSVMHFHCHVIPRYIGDVDNPRGG
;
A
#
# COMPACT_ATOMS: atom_id res chain seq x y z
N MET A 1 1.79 7.15 18.27
CA MET A 1 2.87 6.24 17.81
C MET A 1 2.66 5.91 16.34
N ASN A 2 3.72 5.93 15.55
CA ASN A 2 3.67 5.55 14.15
C ASN A 2 3.96 4.04 14.01
N PRO A 3 2.96 3.22 13.66
CA PRO A 3 3.18 1.77 13.55
C PRO A 3 4.17 1.38 12.45
N PHE A 4 4.49 2.30 11.52
CA PHE A 4 5.44 2.01 10.45
C PHE A 4 6.89 2.31 10.84
N ALA A 5 7.12 2.95 12.01
CA ALA A 5 8.47 3.26 12.47
C ALA A 5 9.24 2.01 12.91
N GLU A 6 8.55 0.93 13.23
CA GLU A 6 9.14 -0.29 13.80
C GLU A 6 8.83 -1.54 12.98
N ILE A 7 8.88 -1.41 11.65
CA ILE A 7 8.70 -2.57 10.79
C ILE A 7 9.94 -3.43 10.86
N THR A 8 9.76 -4.69 11.28
CA THR A 8 10.87 -5.63 11.34
C THR A 8 11.24 -6.13 9.95
N PRO A 9 12.51 -6.49 9.71
CA PRO A 9 12.94 -6.98 8.39
C PRO A 9 12.13 -8.18 7.87
N GLU A 10 11.63 -9.02 8.75
CA GLU A 10 10.86 -10.21 8.38
C GLU A 10 9.53 -9.86 7.71
N ARG A 11 9.01 -8.65 7.98
CA ARG A 11 7.74 -8.20 7.39
C ARG A 11 7.93 -7.61 6.00
N VAL A 12 9.14 -7.25 5.62
CA VAL A 12 9.40 -6.59 4.34
C VAL A 12 9.40 -7.61 3.22
N LEU A 13 8.42 -7.51 2.33
CA LEU A 13 8.27 -8.41 1.19
C LEU A 13 9.07 -7.96 -0.02
N MET A 14 9.25 -6.65 -0.14
CA MET A 14 9.92 -6.02 -1.27
C MET A 14 10.32 -4.61 -0.84
N GLU A 15 11.38 -4.06 -1.40
CA GLU A 15 11.73 -2.67 -1.17
C GLU A 15 12.51 -2.09 -2.34
N ASN A 16 12.51 -0.77 -2.41
CA ASN A 16 13.41 -0.02 -3.28
C ASN A 16 14.03 1.12 -2.47
N ASP A 17 14.63 2.10 -3.13
CA ASP A 17 15.32 3.19 -2.44
C ASP A 17 14.38 4.04 -1.57
N TYR A 18 13.09 4.11 -1.91
CA TYR A 18 12.15 5.04 -1.28
C TYR A 18 11.01 4.39 -0.54
N PHE A 19 10.72 3.11 -0.78
CA PHE A 19 9.54 2.45 -0.21
C PHE A 19 9.84 1.05 0.29
N LEU A 20 9.05 0.65 1.29
CA LEU A 20 8.94 -0.73 1.75
C LEU A 20 7.57 -1.26 1.37
N VAL A 21 7.48 -2.55 1.08
CA VAL A 21 6.21 -3.24 0.84
C VAL A 21 6.04 -4.31 1.90
N ILE A 22 4.91 -4.26 2.59
CA ILE A 22 4.57 -5.25 3.62
C ILE A 22 3.17 -5.79 3.37
N GLU A 23 2.85 -6.90 4.02
CA GLU A 23 1.47 -7.37 4.11
C GLU A 23 0.73 -6.53 5.14
N ASP A 24 -0.51 -6.11 4.84
CA ASP A 24 -1.31 -5.38 5.80
C ASP A 24 -1.63 -6.29 6.99
N GLY A 25 -1.45 -5.76 8.21
CA GLY A 25 -1.74 -6.50 9.44
C GLY A 25 -3.23 -6.80 9.63
N TYR A 26 -4.11 -6.02 8.98
CA TYR A 26 -5.56 -6.20 9.02
C TYR A 26 -6.09 -6.21 7.58
N PRO A 27 -5.79 -7.25 6.80
CA PRO A 27 -6.08 -7.24 5.36
C PRO A 27 -7.58 -7.20 5.08
N VAL A 28 -7.95 -6.35 4.13
CA VAL A 28 -9.32 -6.27 3.62
C VAL A 28 -9.65 -7.52 2.81
N SER A 29 -8.64 -8.06 2.13
CA SER A 29 -8.77 -9.27 1.33
C SER A 29 -7.44 -10.01 1.29
N PRO A 30 -7.43 -11.30 0.89
CA PRO A 30 -6.17 -12.04 0.79
C PRO A 30 -5.20 -11.36 -0.17
N GLY A 31 -3.98 -11.15 0.29
CA GLY A 31 -2.93 -10.53 -0.51
C GLY A 31 -2.80 -9.02 -0.39
N HIS A 32 -3.61 -8.37 0.45
CA HIS A 32 -3.57 -6.93 0.67
C HIS A 32 -2.16 -6.48 1.09
N ARG A 33 -1.57 -5.59 0.30
CA ARG A 33 -0.22 -5.06 0.55
C ARG A 33 -0.27 -3.58 0.85
N LEU A 34 0.71 -3.12 1.62
CA LEU A 34 0.95 -1.70 1.88
C LEU A 34 2.30 -1.32 1.29
N ILE A 35 2.32 -0.21 0.59
CA ILE A 35 3.55 0.45 0.15
C ILE A 35 3.77 1.62 1.08
N ILE A 36 4.88 1.64 1.80
CA ILE A 36 5.13 2.60 2.87
C ILE A 36 6.39 3.39 2.53
N SER A 37 6.34 4.72 2.65
CA SER A 37 7.51 5.55 2.39
C SER A 37 8.58 5.34 3.46
N LYS A 38 9.84 5.32 3.04
CA LYS A 38 10.98 5.33 3.97
C LYS A 38 11.12 6.70 4.62
N ALA A 39 10.83 7.77 3.87
CA ALA A 39 10.82 9.12 4.40
C ALA A 39 9.62 9.34 5.32
N SER A 40 9.82 10.13 6.37
CA SER A 40 8.75 10.51 7.31
C SER A 40 7.92 11.64 6.72
N VAL A 41 7.08 11.32 5.74
CA VAL A 41 6.13 12.27 5.15
C VAL A 41 4.72 11.74 5.37
N GLU A 42 3.74 12.63 5.39
CA GLU A 42 2.37 12.25 5.73
C GLU A 42 1.56 11.81 4.51
N THR A 43 1.64 12.55 3.40
CA THR A 43 0.78 12.30 2.24
C THR A 43 1.58 12.16 0.95
N PHE A 44 0.90 11.69 -0.09
CA PHE A 44 1.46 11.63 -1.44
C PHE A 44 2.02 12.98 -1.90
N PHE A 45 1.36 14.07 -1.51
CA PHE A 45 1.73 15.41 -1.96
C PHE A 45 3.02 15.91 -1.29
N ASP A 46 3.43 15.27 -0.21
CA ASP A 46 4.68 15.57 0.48
C ASP A 46 5.86 14.77 -0.07
N LEU A 47 5.60 13.77 -0.91
CA LEU A 47 6.65 13.01 -1.56
C LEU A 47 7.38 13.88 -2.58
N SER A 48 8.68 13.67 -2.73
CA SER A 48 9.45 14.29 -3.80
C SER A 48 8.99 13.76 -5.17
N LYS A 49 9.38 14.45 -6.23
CA LYS A 49 9.08 13.99 -7.58
C LYS A 49 9.67 12.61 -7.84
N GLU A 50 10.90 12.39 -7.39
CA GLU A 50 11.58 11.11 -7.53
C GLU A 50 10.86 10.00 -6.78
N GLU A 51 10.36 10.30 -5.59
CA GLU A 51 9.57 9.35 -4.82
C GLU A 51 8.24 9.04 -5.51
N GLN A 52 7.56 10.06 -6.03
CA GLN A 52 6.31 9.84 -6.77
C GLN A 52 6.52 8.97 -8.00
N GLU A 53 7.58 9.21 -8.76
CA GLU A 53 7.93 8.40 -9.92
C GLU A 53 8.26 6.97 -9.52
N SER A 54 9.00 6.80 -8.43
CA SER A 54 9.34 5.48 -7.88
C SER A 54 8.09 4.69 -7.50
N LEU A 55 7.10 5.36 -6.90
CA LEU A 55 5.84 4.72 -6.54
C LEU A 55 5.12 4.17 -7.77
N ILE A 56 5.06 4.95 -8.84
CA ILE A 56 4.42 4.53 -10.09
C ILE A 56 5.11 3.29 -10.66
N HIS A 57 6.44 3.25 -10.65
CA HIS A 57 7.18 2.09 -11.13
C HIS A 57 7.04 0.87 -10.22
N LEU A 58 6.84 1.09 -8.93
CA LEU A 58 6.73 0.02 -7.95
C LEU A 58 5.39 -0.71 -8.05
N LEU A 59 4.31 -0.01 -8.40
CA LEU A 59 2.95 -0.58 -8.42
C LEU A 59 2.85 -1.85 -9.26
N PRO A 60 3.34 -1.90 -10.51
CA PRO A 60 3.31 -3.15 -11.30
C PRO A 60 4.12 -4.27 -10.65
N GLN A 61 5.19 -3.94 -9.96
CA GLN A 61 6.02 -4.93 -9.27
C GLN A 61 5.28 -5.54 -8.08
N VAL A 62 4.53 -4.71 -7.36
CA VAL A 62 3.70 -5.19 -6.23
C VAL A 62 2.58 -6.11 -6.75
N LYS A 63 1.97 -5.75 -7.87
CA LYS A 63 0.98 -6.61 -8.53
C LYS A 63 1.58 -7.98 -8.84
N SER A 64 2.77 -8.03 -9.43
CA SER A 64 3.45 -9.28 -9.74
C SER A 64 3.77 -10.09 -8.49
N LEU A 65 4.18 -9.42 -7.42
CA LEU A 65 4.44 -10.06 -6.13
C LEU A 65 3.19 -10.74 -5.60
N ILE A 66 2.05 -10.06 -5.63
CA ILE A 66 0.77 -10.61 -5.18
C ILE A 66 0.41 -11.84 -6.01
N GLU A 67 0.60 -11.78 -7.32
CA GLU A 67 0.19 -12.86 -8.24
C GLU A 67 1.10 -14.08 -8.18
N GLU A 68 2.20 -14.02 -7.46
CA GLU A 68 3.01 -15.20 -7.17
C GLU A 68 2.28 -16.20 -6.27
N SER A 69 1.36 -15.72 -5.44
CA SER A 69 0.67 -16.55 -4.44
C SER A 69 -0.84 -16.38 -4.42
N HIS A 70 -1.39 -15.44 -5.17
CA HIS A 70 -2.82 -15.14 -5.22
C HIS A 70 -3.28 -15.00 -6.66
N ASN A 71 -4.58 -15.14 -6.88
CA ASN A 71 -5.17 -15.04 -8.22
C ASN A 71 -6.35 -14.06 -8.22
N PRO A 72 -6.09 -12.76 -8.04
CA PRO A 72 -7.17 -11.77 -7.96
C PRO A 72 -7.83 -11.52 -9.31
N ASP A 73 -9.08 -11.06 -9.24
CA ASP A 73 -9.86 -10.64 -10.41
C ASP A 73 -9.70 -9.14 -10.67
N GLY A 74 -9.23 -8.38 -9.69
CA GLY A 74 -9.03 -6.95 -9.83
C GLY A 74 -8.28 -6.38 -8.64
N TYR A 75 -8.13 -5.06 -8.62
CA TYR A 75 -7.41 -4.36 -7.56
C TYR A 75 -8.08 -3.04 -7.22
N ASN A 76 -8.10 -2.72 -5.93
CA ASN A 76 -8.29 -1.34 -5.49
C ASN A 76 -6.94 -0.81 -5.05
N ILE A 77 -6.53 0.31 -5.62
CA ILE A 77 -5.26 0.95 -5.31
C ILE A 77 -5.58 2.36 -4.84
N GLY A 78 -5.06 2.76 -3.68
CA GLY A 78 -5.33 4.09 -3.21
C GLY A 78 -4.62 4.46 -1.94
N MET A 79 -4.74 5.74 -1.63
CA MET A 79 -4.12 6.35 -0.45
C MET A 79 -5.04 7.43 0.08
N ASN A 80 -5.12 7.54 1.40
CA ASN A 80 -5.84 8.63 2.04
C ASN A 80 -4.84 9.74 2.35
N CYS A 81 -5.16 10.95 1.95
CA CYS A 81 -4.31 12.11 2.14
C CYS A 81 -5.01 13.10 3.05
N GLY A 82 -4.64 13.10 4.32
CA GLY A 82 -5.20 13.97 5.33
C GLY A 82 -6.32 13.33 6.15
N GLU A 83 -6.52 13.84 7.34
CA GLU A 83 -7.50 13.33 8.28
C GLU A 83 -8.92 13.38 7.72
N ALA A 84 -9.26 14.48 7.00
CA ALA A 84 -10.58 14.64 6.40
C ALA A 84 -10.89 13.59 5.33
N ALA A 85 -9.84 12.96 4.78
CA ALA A 85 -9.97 11.90 3.78
C ALA A 85 -9.86 10.50 4.40
N GLY A 86 -9.86 10.41 5.73
CA GLY A 86 -9.82 9.14 6.43
C GLY A 86 -8.43 8.62 6.76
N GLN A 87 -7.40 9.45 6.58
CA GLN A 87 -6.05 9.03 6.97
C GLN A 87 -5.96 8.92 8.48
N SER A 88 -5.66 7.73 8.99
CA SER A 88 -5.56 7.48 10.42
C SER A 88 -4.11 7.36 10.91
N VAL A 89 -3.21 6.93 10.06
CA VAL A 89 -1.77 6.89 10.34
C VAL A 89 -1.10 7.99 9.53
N MET A 90 -0.47 8.95 10.21
CA MET A 90 0.10 10.15 9.58
C MET A 90 1.51 9.88 9.06
N HIS A 91 1.64 8.83 8.27
CA HIS A 91 2.84 8.43 7.56
C HIS A 91 2.38 7.86 6.22
N PHE A 92 2.96 8.32 5.12
CA PHE A 92 2.48 7.91 3.79
C PHE A 92 2.44 6.39 3.63
N HIS A 93 1.29 5.91 3.21
CA HIS A 93 1.13 4.52 2.78
C HIS A 93 0.07 4.43 1.69
N CYS A 94 0.32 3.50 0.78
CA CYS A 94 -0.57 3.23 -0.35
C CYS A 94 -1.04 1.79 -0.24
N HIS A 95 -2.37 1.62 -0.31
CA HIS A 95 -2.98 0.30 -0.31
C HIS A 95 -2.99 -0.29 -1.71
N VAL A 96 -2.60 -1.55 -1.81
CA VAL A 96 -2.81 -2.36 -3.01
C VAL A 96 -3.66 -3.56 -2.56
N ILE A 97 -4.93 -3.51 -2.89
CA ILE A 97 -5.92 -4.45 -2.36
C ILE A 97 -6.41 -5.34 -3.49
N PRO A 98 -6.02 -6.62 -3.51
CA PRO A 98 -6.57 -7.57 -4.48
C PRO A 98 -8.07 -7.75 -4.23
N ARG A 99 -8.83 -7.82 -5.31
CA ARG A 99 -10.27 -8.04 -5.21
C ARG A 99 -10.64 -9.31 -5.95
N TYR A 100 -11.63 -9.99 -5.42
CA TYR A 100 -12.11 -11.26 -5.96
C TYR A 100 -13.60 -11.14 -6.22
N ILE A 101 -14.07 -11.69 -7.35
CA ILE A 101 -15.50 -11.62 -7.70
C ILE A 101 -16.31 -12.20 -6.54
N GLY A 102 -17.26 -11.42 -6.05
CA GLY A 102 -18.16 -11.83 -4.98
C GLY A 102 -17.61 -11.64 -3.57
N ASP A 103 -16.42 -11.04 -3.40
CA ASP A 103 -15.82 -10.85 -2.08
C ASP A 103 -16.57 -9.82 -1.23
N VAL A 104 -17.21 -8.85 -1.87
CA VAL A 104 -18.08 -7.86 -1.22
C VAL A 104 -19.22 -7.51 -2.19
N ASP A 105 -20.33 -7.01 -1.64
CA ASP A 105 -21.51 -6.65 -2.45
C ASP A 105 -21.23 -5.42 -3.32
N ASN A 106 -20.50 -4.44 -2.79
CA ASN A 106 -20.19 -3.21 -3.50
C ASN A 106 -18.71 -2.84 -3.29
N PRO A 107 -17.83 -3.22 -4.23
CA PRO A 107 -16.39 -2.93 -4.10
C PRO A 107 -16.00 -1.51 -4.43
N ARG A 108 -16.92 -0.65 -4.85
CA ARG A 108 -16.60 0.75 -5.08
C ARG A 108 -15.99 1.33 -3.82
N GLY A 109 -14.80 1.85 -3.96
CA GLY A 109 -14.07 2.42 -2.87
C GLY A 109 -14.83 3.55 -2.22
N GLY A 110 -14.82 3.62 -0.98
CA GLY A 110 -15.48 4.67 -0.25
C GLY A 110 -14.89 4.78 1.10
#